data_119366bf7d19d7bb3711fed1dbdf48ee
#
_entry.id   119366bf7d19d7bb3711fed1dbdf48ee
#
_cell.length_a   1.000
_cell.length_b   1.000
_cell.length_c   1.000
_cell.angle_alpha   90.00
_cell.angle_beta   90.00
_cell.angle_gamma   90.00
#
_symmetry.space_group_name_H-M   'P 1'
#
loop_
_entity.id
_entity.type
_entity.pdbx_description
1 polymer ?
#
loop_
_entity_poly.entity_id
_entity_poly.type
_entity_poly.pdbx_seq_one_letter_code
_entity_poly.pdbx_strand_id
1 'polypeptide(L)'
;MNFEDVIRKRTAVRKFKNEKIEKEKLDKILEAGRLAPTAKNIQPQKVYVIDSMDAIKKINEASPCIYGAQTVLLICSDKNLAFSKENHSTYEMDACIAATHMMLEATNVGVDNIWIEMFDKNKVKELFNINEEPICLIPLGYRTNDYKENPMHTIRKELTKIVEYL
;
A
#
# COMPACT_ATOMS: atom_id res chain seq x y z
N MET A 1 -16.77 9.02 -3.51
CA MET A 1 -17.27 8.18 -4.63
C MET A 1 -18.09 7.04 -4.05
N ASN A 2 -18.93 6.37 -4.85
CA ASN A 2 -19.49 5.09 -4.39
C ASN A 2 -18.40 3.99 -4.48
N PHE A 3 -18.62 2.86 -3.81
CA PHE A 3 -17.60 1.81 -3.71
C PHE A 3 -17.22 1.18 -5.07
N GLU A 4 -18.21 1.00 -5.94
CA GLU A 4 -17.98 0.43 -7.28
C GLU A 4 -17.08 1.35 -8.12
N ASP A 5 -17.29 2.67 -8.06
CA ASP A 5 -16.41 3.64 -8.71
C ASP A 5 -14.98 3.59 -8.19
N VAL A 6 -14.81 3.44 -6.87
CA VAL A 6 -13.49 3.36 -6.24
C VAL A 6 -12.70 2.17 -6.77
N ILE A 7 -13.31 0.97 -6.74
CA ILE A 7 -12.60 -0.26 -7.18
C ILE A 7 -12.30 -0.25 -8.68
N ARG A 8 -13.11 0.43 -9.50
CA ARG A 8 -12.87 0.58 -10.94
C ARG A 8 -11.79 1.63 -11.25
N LYS A 9 -11.77 2.75 -10.51
CA LYS A 9 -10.83 3.86 -10.72
C LYS A 9 -9.43 3.62 -10.17
N ARG A 10 -9.30 2.80 -9.11
CA ARG A 10 -7.99 2.51 -8.53
C ARG A 10 -7.07 1.90 -9.59
N THR A 11 -6.02 2.59 -9.92
CA THR A 11 -5.00 2.15 -10.89
C THR A 11 -3.60 2.30 -10.31
N ALA A 12 -2.64 1.56 -10.85
CA ALA A 12 -1.24 1.62 -10.46
C ALA A 12 -0.53 2.78 -11.18
N VAL A 13 -0.38 3.91 -10.49
CA VAL A 13 0.27 5.12 -11.03
C VAL A 13 1.79 5.02 -10.87
N ARG A 14 2.53 5.22 -11.97
CA ARG A 14 4.00 5.11 -12.05
C ARG A 14 4.69 6.42 -12.44
N LYS A 15 4.05 7.55 -12.16
CA LYS A 15 4.64 8.89 -12.37
C LYS A 15 3.86 9.90 -11.53
N PHE A 16 4.47 10.37 -10.46
CA PHE A 16 3.86 11.31 -9.53
C PHE A 16 4.43 12.72 -9.72
N LYS A 17 3.61 13.73 -9.42
CA LYS A 17 4.05 15.11 -9.25
C LYS A 17 4.94 15.22 -8.01
N ASN A 18 5.83 16.22 -8.03
CA ASN A 18 6.69 16.52 -6.87
C ASN A 18 5.91 17.36 -5.83
N GLU A 19 4.85 16.77 -5.28
CA GLU A 19 4.03 17.41 -4.25
C GLU A 19 3.56 16.36 -3.22
N LYS A 20 3.43 16.81 -1.97
CA LYS A 20 2.88 15.98 -0.89
C LYS A 20 1.35 15.97 -0.98
N ILE A 21 0.78 14.90 -0.44
CA ILE A 21 -0.67 14.85 -0.22
C ILE A 21 -1.04 15.64 1.04
N GLU A 22 -2.26 16.13 1.09
CA GLU A 22 -2.79 16.87 2.24
C GLU A 22 -2.93 15.95 3.46
N LYS A 23 -2.62 16.49 4.64
CA LYS A 23 -2.67 15.73 5.90
C LYS A 23 -4.05 15.10 6.14
N GLU A 24 -5.12 15.82 5.86
CA GLU A 24 -6.50 15.33 6.06
C GLU A 24 -6.82 14.10 5.18
N LYS A 25 -6.28 14.04 3.96
CA LYS A 25 -6.40 12.87 3.10
C LYS A 25 -5.56 11.72 3.61
N LEU A 26 -4.33 12.00 4.05
CA LEU A 26 -3.46 10.99 4.64
C LEU A 26 -4.10 10.38 5.89
N ASP A 27 -4.67 11.17 6.78
CA ASP A 27 -5.33 10.71 7.99
C ASP A 27 -6.52 9.76 7.67
N LYS A 28 -7.33 10.08 6.64
CA LYS A 28 -8.40 9.18 6.16
C LYS A 28 -7.87 7.86 5.61
N ILE A 29 -6.79 7.91 4.85
CA ILE A 29 -6.13 6.72 4.30
C ILE A 29 -5.62 5.82 5.43
N LEU A 30 -4.95 6.38 6.43
CA LEU A 30 -4.43 5.65 7.58
C LEU A 30 -5.58 5.05 8.42
N GLU A 31 -6.67 5.80 8.61
CA GLU A 31 -7.85 5.32 9.33
C GLU A 31 -8.51 4.14 8.62
N ALA A 32 -8.60 4.13 7.29
CA ALA A 32 -9.11 2.99 6.53
C ALA A 32 -8.28 1.72 6.78
N GLY A 33 -6.96 1.84 6.86
CA GLY A 33 -6.09 0.73 7.22
C GLY A 33 -6.25 0.27 8.67
N ARG A 34 -6.49 1.21 9.61
CA ARG A 34 -6.76 0.88 11.02
C ARG A 34 -8.05 0.10 11.19
N LEU A 35 -9.06 0.38 10.37
CA LEU A 35 -10.38 -0.28 10.41
C LEU A 35 -10.41 -1.63 9.67
N ALA A 36 -9.33 -2.00 8.98
CA ALA A 36 -9.25 -3.26 8.26
C ALA A 36 -9.33 -4.46 9.21
N PRO A 37 -10.01 -5.55 8.83
CA PRO A 37 -10.07 -6.76 9.65
C PRO A 37 -8.72 -7.46 9.70
N THR A 38 -8.43 -8.10 10.82
CA THR A 38 -7.27 -8.96 11.02
C THR A 38 -7.67 -10.26 11.72
N ALA A 39 -6.88 -11.31 11.59
CA ALA A 39 -7.13 -12.57 12.26
C ALA A 39 -7.30 -12.35 13.79
N LYS A 40 -8.44 -12.77 14.32
CA LYS A 40 -8.83 -12.57 15.74
C LYS A 40 -8.73 -11.11 16.23
N ASN A 41 -8.74 -10.14 15.33
CA ASN A 41 -8.55 -8.72 15.64
C ASN A 41 -7.24 -8.42 16.37
N ILE A 42 -6.17 -9.16 16.06
CA ILE A 42 -4.86 -9.02 16.72
C ILE A 42 -4.14 -7.73 16.28
N GLN A 43 -4.39 -7.25 15.06
CA GLN A 43 -3.87 -5.99 14.51
C GLN A 43 -2.33 -5.93 14.52
N PRO A 44 -1.63 -6.91 13.88
CA PRO A 44 -0.18 -6.98 13.88
C PRO A 44 0.48 -5.98 12.91
N GLN A 45 -0.32 -5.31 12.07
CA GLN A 45 0.18 -4.36 11.06
C GLN A 45 0.76 -3.10 11.72
N LYS A 46 1.87 -2.63 11.15
CA LYS A 46 2.51 -1.36 11.46
C LYS A 46 2.70 -0.57 10.19
N VAL A 47 2.34 0.70 10.22
CA VAL A 47 2.49 1.60 9.07
C VAL A 47 3.46 2.71 9.41
N TYR A 48 4.52 2.84 8.62
CA TYR A 48 5.45 3.95 8.69
C TYR A 48 5.15 4.93 7.55
N VAL A 49 4.93 6.18 7.89
CA VAL A 49 4.73 7.25 6.92
C VAL A 49 6.09 7.86 6.60
N ILE A 50 6.51 7.73 5.35
CA ILE A 50 7.78 8.25 4.83
C ILE A 50 7.43 9.48 3.99
N ASP A 51 7.69 10.70 4.53
CA ASP A 51 7.32 11.96 3.90
C ASP A 51 8.32 13.10 4.11
N SER A 52 9.38 12.88 4.89
CA SER A 52 10.50 13.82 4.95
C SER A 52 11.45 13.61 3.77
N MET A 53 12.13 14.68 3.34
CA MET A 53 13.11 14.58 2.23
C MET A 53 14.20 13.52 2.49
N ASP A 54 14.69 13.43 3.72
CA ASP A 54 15.73 12.46 4.07
C ASP A 54 15.17 11.02 4.07
N ALA A 55 13.95 10.81 4.55
CA ALA A 55 13.32 9.50 4.52
C ALA A 55 12.97 9.06 3.09
N ILE A 56 12.54 9.98 2.23
CA ILE A 56 12.33 9.71 0.79
C ILE A 56 13.63 9.35 0.09
N LYS A 57 14.74 10.02 0.39
CA LYS A 57 16.06 9.62 -0.14
C LYS A 57 16.44 8.21 0.30
N LYS A 58 16.28 7.89 1.58
CA LYS A 58 16.57 6.55 2.12
C LYS A 58 15.74 5.46 1.44
N ILE A 59 14.42 5.66 1.31
CA ILE A 59 13.58 4.62 0.67
C ILE A 59 13.90 4.44 -0.81
N ASN A 60 14.35 5.49 -1.52
CA ASN A 60 14.84 5.38 -2.90
C ASN A 60 16.10 4.52 -3.02
N GLU A 61 16.93 4.43 -1.97
CA GLU A 61 18.08 3.53 -1.97
C GLU A 61 17.68 2.06 -1.89
N ALA A 62 16.53 1.76 -1.27
CA ALA A 62 16.00 0.41 -1.12
C ALA A 62 15.04 0.01 -2.24
N SER A 63 14.41 0.98 -2.93
CA SER A 63 13.49 0.74 -4.04
C SER A 63 13.57 1.83 -5.10
N PRO A 64 13.85 1.48 -6.37
CA PRO A 64 13.81 2.43 -7.48
C PRO A 64 12.37 2.77 -7.92
N CYS A 65 11.36 2.17 -7.29
CA CYS A 65 9.98 2.13 -7.79
C CYS A 65 9.01 3.07 -7.06
N ILE A 66 9.50 4.09 -6.32
CA ILE A 66 8.58 5.07 -5.72
C ILE A 66 8.07 6.13 -6.71
N TYR A 67 8.61 6.14 -7.94
CA TYR A 67 8.13 6.94 -9.09
C TYR A 67 7.97 8.44 -8.81
N GLY A 68 8.80 9.02 -7.94
CA GLY A 68 8.78 10.45 -7.59
C GLY A 68 7.77 10.84 -6.52
N ALA A 69 7.05 9.88 -5.92
CA ALA A 69 6.12 10.17 -4.82
C ALA A 69 6.83 10.83 -3.64
N GLN A 70 6.18 11.83 -3.03
CA GLN A 70 6.68 12.56 -1.87
C GLN A 70 6.08 12.05 -0.55
N THR A 71 5.21 11.06 -0.63
CA THR A 71 4.64 10.33 0.51
C THR A 71 4.61 8.85 0.16
N VAL A 72 5.20 8.02 1.01
CA VAL A 72 5.21 6.57 0.85
C VAL A 72 4.77 5.93 2.17
N LEU A 73 3.80 5.04 2.13
CA LEU A 73 3.48 4.17 3.26
C LEU A 73 4.33 2.92 3.16
N LEU A 74 5.14 2.65 4.16
CA LEU A 74 5.79 1.36 4.36
C LEU A 74 4.90 0.52 5.27
N ILE A 75 4.34 -0.52 4.71
CA ILE A 75 3.47 -1.45 5.42
C ILE A 75 4.32 -2.59 5.96
N CYS A 76 4.27 -2.76 7.26
CA CYS A 76 4.97 -3.81 7.98
C CYS A 76 4.00 -4.66 8.80
N SER A 77 4.46 -5.80 9.29
CA SER A 77 3.72 -6.64 10.24
C SER A 77 4.66 -7.26 11.27
N ASP A 78 4.19 -7.33 12.51
CA ASP A 78 4.89 -8.05 13.58
C ASP A 78 4.55 -9.54 13.48
N LYS A 79 5.52 -10.34 13.03
CA LYS A 79 5.39 -11.80 12.91
C LYS A 79 5.12 -12.51 14.24
N ASN A 80 5.62 -11.95 15.36
CA ASN A 80 5.48 -12.56 16.67
C ASN A 80 4.09 -12.27 17.26
N LEU A 81 3.48 -11.15 16.91
CA LEU A 81 2.16 -10.76 17.36
C LEU A 81 1.05 -11.41 16.51
N ALA A 82 1.27 -11.60 15.21
CA ALA A 82 0.27 -12.12 14.26
C ALA A 82 -0.26 -13.50 14.68
N PHE A 83 -1.52 -13.78 14.35
CA PHE A 83 -2.09 -15.10 14.56
C PHE A 83 -1.27 -16.17 13.84
N SER A 84 -0.93 -17.20 14.58
CA SER A 84 -0.17 -18.35 14.08
C SER A 84 -0.80 -19.66 14.60
N LYS A 85 -0.88 -20.66 13.73
CA LYS A 85 -1.30 -22.02 14.07
C LYS A 85 -0.54 -23.01 13.21
N GLU A 86 0.18 -23.93 13.83
CA GLU A 86 1.02 -24.92 13.14
C GLU A 86 2.06 -24.22 12.22
N ASN A 87 2.03 -24.50 10.92
CA ASN A 87 2.92 -23.91 9.92
C ASN A 87 2.30 -22.70 9.20
N HIS A 88 1.20 -22.14 9.72
CA HIS A 88 0.49 -21.01 9.11
C HIS A 88 0.55 -19.78 10.01
N SER A 89 0.88 -18.64 9.42
CA SER A 89 0.82 -17.32 10.08
C SER A 89 0.13 -16.31 9.17
N THR A 90 -0.64 -15.41 9.77
CA THR A 90 -1.46 -14.43 9.04
C THR A 90 -0.77 -13.08 8.85
N TYR A 91 0.49 -12.92 9.27
CA TYR A 91 1.16 -11.61 9.32
C TYR A 91 1.17 -10.86 7.98
N GLU A 92 1.40 -11.58 6.86
CA GLU A 92 1.37 -10.96 5.52
C GLU A 92 -0.07 -10.66 5.07
N MET A 93 -0.99 -11.60 5.31
CA MET A 93 -2.40 -11.44 4.92
C MET A 93 -3.04 -10.26 5.63
N ASP A 94 -2.88 -10.14 6.94
CA ASP A 94 -3.43 -9.04 7.74
C ASP A 94 -2.89 -7.69 7.25
N ALA A 95 -1.59 -7.60 6.97
CA ALA A 95 -0.97 -6.39 6.41
C ALA A 95 -1.48 -6.06 5.01
N CYS A 96 -1.65 -7.06 4.13
CA CYS A 96 -2.17 -6.89 2.78
C CYS A 96 -3.63 -6.42 2.77
N ILE A 97 -4.46 -6.91 3.69
CA ILE A 97 -5.85 -6.44 3.85
C ILE A 97 -5.86 -4.96 4.24
N ALA A 98 -5.08 -4.57 5.26
CA ALA A 98 -4.96 -3.19 5.69
C ALA A 98 -4.44 -2.27 4.56
N ALA A 99 -3.41 -2.70 3.84
CA ALA A 99 -2.85 -1.99 2.70
C ALA A 99 -3.90 -1.79 1.58
N THR A 100 -4.71 -2.80 1.29
CA THR A 100 -5.79 -2.73 0.29
C THR A 100 -6.84 -1.70 0.69
N HIS A 101 -7.27 -1.66 1.96
CA HIS A 101 -8.19 -0.64 2.48
C HIS A 101 -7.62 0.77 2.29
N MET A 102 -6.34 0.98 2.62
CA MET A 102 -5.66 2.27 2.42
C MET A 102 -5.62 2.68 0.95
N MET A 103 -5.33 1.76 0.03
CA MET A 103 -5.28 2.04 -1.41
C MET A 103 -6.66 2.44 -1.97
N LEU A 104 -7.73 1.78 -1.52
CA LEU A 104 -9.10 2.10 -1.93
C LEU A 104 -9.50 3.47 -1.38
N GLU A 105 -9.21 3.76 -0.10
CA GLU A 105 -9.51 5.07 0.46
C GLU A 105 -8.67 6.18 -0.18
N ALA A 106 -7.40 5.95 -0.50
CA ALA A 106 -6.59 6.89 -1.28
C ALA A 106 -7.30 7.27 -2.58
N THR A 107 -7.79 6.28 -3.33
CA THR A 107 -8.55 6.51 -4.56
C THR A 107 -9.85 7.27 -4.29
N ASN A 108 -10.58 6.93 -3.21
CA ASN A 108 -11.82 7.59 -2.81
C ASN A 108 -11.63 9.09 -2.55
N VAL A 109 -10.53 9.46 -1.90
CA VAL A 109 -10.19 10.87 -1.60
C VAL A 109 -9.39 11.56 -2.70
N GLY A 110 -9.25 10.93 -3.87
CA GLY A 110 -8.59 11.51 -5.06
C GLY A 110 -7.07 11.52 -5.00
N VAL A 111 -6.47 10.58 -4.25
CA VAL A 111 -5.02 10.35 -4.17
C VAL A 111 -4.68 9.11 -4.98
N ASP A 112 -3.76 9.27 -5.93
CA ASP A 112 -3.21 8.17 -6.72
C ASP A 112 -2.26 7.31 -5.89
N ASN A 113 -2.17 6.02 -6.23
CA ASN A 113 -1.36 5.06 -5.49
C ASN A 113 -0.85 3.92 -6.37
N ILE A 114 0.10 3.15 -5.83
CA ILE A 114 0.58 1.90 -6.42
C ILE A 114 1.07 0.97 -5.32
N TRP A 115 0.87 -0.34 -5.50
CA TRP A 115 1.45 -1.41 -4.68
C TRP A 115 2.83 -1.79 -5.19
N ILE A 116 3.84 -1.84 -4.32
CA ILE A 116 5.22 -2.21 -4.66
C ILE A 116 5.75 -3.26 -3.69
N GLU A 117 6.26 -4.36 -4.26
CA GLU A 117 7.03 -5.38 -3.56
C GLU A 117 8.52 -5.41 -4.00
N MET A 118 8.86 -4.66 -5.04
CA MET A 118 10.23 -4.57 -5.55
C MET A 118 11.04 -3.59 -4.69
N PHE A 119 11.52 -4.05 -3.54
CA PHE A 119 12.44 -3.33 -2.66
C PHE A 119 13.26 -4.31 -1.81
N ASP A 120 14.42 -3.85 -1.34
CA ASP A 120 15.26 -4.62 -0.43
C ASP A 120 14.74 -4.48 1.02
N LYS A 121 14.07 -5.54 1.51
CA LYS A 121 13.49 -5.59 2.86
C LYS A 121 14.52 -5.43 3.97
N ASN A 122 15.71 -6.03 3.81
CA ASN A 122 16.77 -5.96 4.81
C ASN A 122 17.35 -4.55 4.87
N LYS A 123 17.59 -3.93 3.71
CA LYS A 123 18.04 -2.56 3.63
C LYS A 123 17.04 -1.57 4.22
N VAL A 124 15.73 -1.78 4.00
CA VAL A 124 14.67 -0.98 4.64
C VAL A 124 14.74 -1.09 6.16
N LYS A 125 14.88 -2.30 6.70
CA LYS A 125 15.01 -2.53 8.15
C LYS A 125 16.22 -1.79 8.73
N GLU A 126 17.35 -1.84 8.07
CA GLU A 126 18.58 -1.14 8.46
C GLU A 126 18.42 0.39 8.40
N LEU A 127 17.97 0.93 7.26
CA LEU A 127 17.85 2.37 7.01
C LEU A 127 16.90 3.08 7.98
N PHE A 128 15.82 2.39 8.39
CA PHE A 128 14.78 2.95 9.25
C PHE A 128 14.81 2.41 10.69
N ASN A 129 15.74 1.50 11.01
CA ASN A 129 15.90 0.86 12.32
C ASN A 129 14.57 0.27 12.82
N ILE A 130 13.93 -0.58 12.01
CA ILE A 130 12.65 -1.22 12.30
C ILE A 130 12.82 -2.73 12.50
N ASN A 131 12.01 -3.30 13.38
CA ASN A 131 12.06 -4.73 13.72
C ASN A 131 10.96 -5.54 13.00
N GLU A 132 9.83 -4.90 12.69
CA GLU A 132 8.71 -5.53 11.99
C GLU A 132 9.13 -5.95 10.58
N GLU A 133 8.43 -6.93 10.03
CA GLU A 133 8.69 -7.41 8.68
C GLU A 133 8.07 -6.48 7.64
N PRO A 134 8.86 -5.88 6.74
CA PRO A 134 8.33 -5.09 5.64
C PRO A 134 7.57 -5.97 4.64
N ILE A 135 6.35 -5.57 4.30
CA ILE A 135 5.46 -6.32 3.40
C ILE A 135 5.40 -5.64 2.02
N CYS A 136 5.01 -4.37 1.97
CA CYS A 136 4.95 -3.61 0.74
C CYS A 136 5.17 -2.11 0.97
N LEU A 137 5.44 -1.39 -0.12
CA LEU A 137 5.40 0.07 -0.17
C LEU A 137 4.15 0.51 -0.92
N ILE A 138 3.52 1.59 -0.46
CA ILE A 138 2.43 2.27 -1.16
C ILE A 138 2.81 3.73 -1.36
N PRO A 139 3.47 4.08 -2.48
CA PRO A 139 3.62 5.46 -2.91
C PRO A 139 2.26 6.11 -3.11
N LEU A 140 2.11 7.31 -2.56
CA LEU A 140 0.92 8.16 -2.61
C LEU A 140 1.26 9.50 -3.23
N GLY A 141 0.35 10.05 -4.03
CA GLY A 141 0.54 11.35 -4.65
C GLY A 141 -0.50 11.64 -5.72
N TYR A 142 -0.17 12.55 -6.62
CA TYR A 142 -0.99 12.92 -7.76
C TYR A 142 -0.24 12.62 -9.05
N ARG A 143 -0.90 11.97 -10.01
CA ARG A 143 -0.32 11.67 -11.32
C ARG A 143 0.05 12.95 -12.07
N THR A 144 1.13 12.91 -12.83
CA THR A 144 1.50 14.03 -13.72
C THR A 144 0.49 14.20 -14.84
N ASN A 145 0.44 15.39 -15.44
CA ASN A 145 -0.53 15.69 -16.52
C ASN A 145 -0.29 14.87 -17.80
N ASP A 146 0.94 14.39 -18.00
CA ASP A 146 1.34 13.55 -19.13
C ASP A 146 1.26 12.04 -18.81
N TYR A 147 0.77 11.67 -17.62
CA TYR A 147 0.57 10.25 -17.24
C TYR A 147 -0.40 9.58 -18.21
N LYS A 148 -0.01 8.41 -18.66
CA LYS A 148 -0.87 7.51 -19.45
C LYS A 148 -1.17 6.26 -18.66
N GLU A 149 -2.43 5.93 -18.55
CA GLU A 149 -2.87 4.71 -17.89
C GLU A 149 -2.36 3.46 -18.62
N ASN A 150 -1.96 2.47 -17.86
CA ASN A 150 -1.53 1.20 -18.45
C ASN A 150 -2.76 0.48 -19.04
N PRO A 151 -2.78 0.11 -20.33
CA PRO A 151 -3.90 -0.61 -20.95
C PRO A 151 -4.26 -1.91 -20.22
N MET A 152 -3.30 -2.54 -19.54
CA MET A 152 -3.56 -3.74 -18.73
C MET A 152 -4.50 -3.49 -17.54
N HIS A 153 -4.74 -2.22 -17.17
CA HIS A 153 -5.61 -1.90 -16.05
C HIS A 153 -7.04 -2.43 -16.20
N THR A 154 -7.58 -2.39 -17.41
CA THR A 154 -8.96 -2.83 -17.70
C THR A 154 -9.07 -4.30 -18.06
N ILE A 155 -7.95 -5.00 -18.29
CA ILE A 155 -7.97 -6.42 -18.66
C ILE A 155 -8.24 -7.27 -17.42
N ARG A 156 -9.31 -8.04 -17.46
CA ARG A 156 -9.71 -8.99 -16.41
C ARG A 156 -10.13 -10.32 -17.03
N LYS A 157 -9.90 -11.40 -16.30
CA LYS A 157 -10.50 -12.69 -16.64
C LYS A 157 -12.01 -12.60 -16.48
N GLU A 158 -12.73 -13.38 -17.28
CA GLU A 158 -14.18 -13.58 -17.10
C GLU A 158 -14.45 -14.14 -15.70
N LEU A 159 -15.57 -13.72 -15.08
CA LEU A 159 -15.93 -14.14 -13.73
C LEU A 159 -15.99 -15.66 -13.58
N THR A 160 -16.49 -16.34 -14.61
CA THR A 160 -16.57 -17.81 -14.68
C THR A 160 -15.23 -18.54 -14.68
N LYS A 161 -14.11 -17.81 -14.87
CA LYS A 161 -12.75 -18.38 -14.80
C LYS A 161 -12.13 -18.28 -13.40
N ILE A 162 -12.78 -17.59 -12.48
CA ILE A 162 -12.29 -17.36 -11.12
C ILE A 162 -13.34 -17.71 -10.04
N VAL A 163 -14.55 -18.03 -10.45
CA VAL A 163 -15.65 -18.44 -9.54
C VAL A 163 -16.20 -19.78 -9.99
N GLU A 164 -16.35 -20.71 -9.08
CA GLU A 164 -17.00 -22.00 -9.26
C GLU A 164 -18.04 -22.19 -8.14
N TYR A 165 -19.22 -22.67 -8.51
CA TYR A 165 -20.31 -23.00 -7.56
C TYR A 165 -20.26 -24.51 -7.28
N LEU A 166 -20.14 -24.90 -6.00
CA LEU A 166 -20.07 -26.28 -5.54
C LEU A 166 -21.40 -26.72 -4.92
#